data_f8294b0ce861a591df4990e25c554187
#
_entry.id   f8294b0ce861a591df4990e25c554187
#
_cell.length_a   1.000
_cell.length_b   1.000
_cell.length_c   1.000
_cell.angle_alpha   90.00
_cell.angle_beta   90.00
_cell.angle_gamma   90.00
#
_symmetry.space_group_name_H-M   'P 1'
#
loop_
_entity.id
_entity.type
_entity.pdbx_description
1 polymer ?
#
loop_
_entity_poly.entity_id
_entity_poly.type
_entity_poly.pdbx_seq_one_letter_code
_entity_poly.pdbx_strand_id
1 'polypeptide(L)'
;MIFNHYAAKLSDLDMQIVNCVPPGGNWKDIPETIPSQRLAQIRESYKAGKGSRSTYYGRLRPEMPAYTINTYFNRPGNGCNMHYEQNRTLSQREAARLQTFPDSFEFKGSITAVNKQIGNAVPPEGVRLVAKRLLPLFTGEYEPVDLIPEYEKMKKMTVKERLEYG
;
A
#
# COMPACT_ATOMS: atom_id res chain seq x y z
N MET A 1 14.60 3.62 -19.93
CA MET A 1 14.46 2.23 -19.39
C MET A 1 13.86 2.32 -17.99
N ILE A 2 12.85 1.52 -17.65
CA ILE A 2 12.24 1.48 -16.32
C ILE A 2 12.84 0.31 -15.55
N PHE A 3 13.59 0.60 -14.48
CA PHE A 3 14.22 -0.42 -13.62
C PHE A 3 13.20 -1.10 -12.71
N ASN A 4 13.48 -2.37 -12.35
CA ASN A 4 12.70 -3.14 -11.38
C ASN A 4 11.19 -3.29 -11.72
N HIS A 5 10.79 -3.19 -12.98
CA HIS A 5 9.40 -3.40 -13.38
C HIS A 5 9.09 -4.90 -13.53
N TYR A 6 9.08 -5.59 -12.39
CA TYR A 6 8.81 -7.01 -12.27
C TYR A 6 7.62 -7.25 -11.33
N ALA A 7 6.61 -7.96 -11.82
CA ALA A 7 5.50 -8.47 -11.01
C ALA A 7 5.66 -9.99 -10.81
N ALA A 8 5.37 -10.49 -9.62
CA ALA A 8 5.45 -11.90 -9.33
C ALA A 8 4.45 -12.71 -10.17
N LYS A 9 4.88 -13.88 -10.68
CA LYS A 9 3.97 -14.84 -11.30
C LYS A 9 3.06 -15.40 -10.22
N LEU A 10 1.77 -15.35 -10.46
CA LEU A 10 0.76 -15.91 -9.58
C LEU A 10 0.58 -17.41 -9.86
N SER A 11 0.22 -18.18 -8.82
CA SER A 11 -0.26 -19.56 -8.96
C SER A 11 -1.64 -19.56 -9.63
N ASP A 12 -2.08 -20.72 -10.13
CA ASP A 12 -3.41 -20.84 -10.72
C ASP A 12 -4.51 -20.50 -9.71
N LEU A 13 -4.34 -20.89 -8.45
CA LEU A 13 -5.26 -20.53 -7.37
C LEU A 13 -5.27 -19.02 -7.10
N ASP A 14 -4.10 -18.40 -7.01
CA ASP A 14 -4.02 -16.94 -6.81
C ASP A 14 -4.62 -16.19 -8.00
N MET A 15 -4.46 -16.71 -9.22
CA MET A 15 -5.07 -16.11 -10.42
C MET A 15 -6.60 -16.19 -10.38
N GLN A 16 -7.16 -17.35 -9.96
CA GLN A 16 -8.61 -17.48 -9.75
C GLN A 16 -9.11 -16.47 -8.73
N ILE A 17 -8.40 -16.32 -7.61
CA ILE A 17 -8.72 -15.33 -6.56
C ILE A 17 -8.69 -13.91 -7.11
N VAL A 18 -7.59 -13.55 -7.77
CA VAL A 18 -7.41 -12.18 -8.30
C VAL A 18 -8.49 -11.83 -9.32
N ASN A 19 -8.90 -12.78 -10.17
CA ASN A 19 -9.97 -12.56 -11.16
C ASN A 19 -11.33 -12.24 -10.54
N CYS A 20 -11.59 -12.67 -9.29
CA CYS A 20 -12.87 -12.44 -8.62
C CYS A 20 -12.97 -11.08 -7.93
N VAL A 21 -11.84 -10.42 -7.66
CA VAL A 21 -11.83 -9.20 -6.84
C VAL A 21 -11.94 -7.96 -7.74
N PRO A 22 -13.03 -7.19 -7.65
CA PRO A 22 -13.18 -5.95 -8.42
C PRO A 22 -12.27 -4.82 -7.88
N PRO A 23 -12.08 -3.71 -8.61
CA PRO A 23 -11.40 -2.53 -8.10
C PRO A 23 -11.98 -2.06 -6.76
N GLY A 24 -11.12 -1.92 -5.74
CA GLY A 24 -11.52 -1.60 -4.37
C GLY A 24 -12.16 -2.74 -3.59
N GLY A 25 -12.33 -3.92 -4.20
CA GLY A 25 -12.77 -5.14 -3.54
C GLY A 25 -11.70 -5.77 -2.66
N ASN A 26 -12.08 -6.85 -1.98
CA ASN A 26 -11.21 -7.58 -1.06
C ASN A 26 -11.66 -9.05 -0.91
N TRP A 27 -11.16 -9.75 0.10
CA TRP A 27 -11.47 -11.17 0.36
C TRP A 27 -12.98 -11.48 0.46
N LYS A 28 -13.84 -10.51 0.76
CA LYS A 28 -15.30 -10.70 0.86
C LYS A 28 -15.96 -10.94 -0.51
N ASP A 29 -15.34 -10.43 -1.57
CA ASP A 29 -15.84 -10.55 -2.94
C ASP A 29 -15.46 -11.89 -3.59
N ILE A 30 -14.65 -12.71 -2.90
CA ILE A 30 -14.16 -14.00 -3.43
C ILE A 30 -15.19 -15.08 -3.10
N PRO A 31 -15.67 -15.86 -4.09
CA PRO A 31 -16.62 -16.95 -3.87
C PRO A 31 -16.09 -18.00 -2.89
N GLU A 32 -16.99 -18.62 -2.11
CA GLU A 32 -16.61 -19.70 -1.17
C GLU A 32 -16.21 -20.99 -1.91
N THR A 33 -16.57 -21.13 -3.16
CA THR A 33 -16.20 -22.26 -4.03
C THR A 33 -14.71 -22.33 -4.35
N ILE A 34 -13.95 -21.23 -4.15
CA ILE A 34 -12.50 -21.23 -4.37
C ILE A 34 -11.80 -21.96 -3.21
N PRO A 35 -11.04 -23.04 -3.47
CA PRO A 35 -10.50 -23.93 -2.43
C PRO A 35 -9.24 -23.35 -1.78
N SER A 36 -9.37 -22.26 -1.04
CA SER A 36 -8.26 -21.62 -0.34
C SER A 36 -8.39 -21.77 1.17
N GLN A 37 -7.49 -22.53 1.80
CA GLN A 37 -7.43 -22.67 3.26
C GLN A 37 -7.28 -21.31 3.97
N ARG A 38 -6.47 -20.41 3.41
CA ARG A 38 -6.29 -19.08 3.97
C ARG A 38 -7.58 -18.26 3.95
N LEU A 39 -8.36 -18.32 2.86
CA LEU A 39 -9.66 -17.66 2.80
C LEU A 39 -10.65 -18.25 3.79
N ALA A 40 -10.68 -19.57 3.95
CA ALA A 40 -11.50 -20.24 4.95
C ALA A 40 -11.17 -19.75 6.37
N GLN A 41 -9.88 -19.69 6.74
CA GLN A 41 -9.42 -19.19 8.02
C GLN A 41 -9.79 -17.72 8.25
N ILE A 42 -9.67 -16.86 7.23
CA ILE A 42 -10.05 -15.44 7.29
C ILE A 42 -11.56 -15.32 7.57
N ARG A 43 -12.39 -16.09 6.86
CA ARG A 43 -13.85 -16.10 7.03
C ARG A 43 -14.26 -16.60 8.42
N GLU A 44 -13.66 -17.67 8.88
CA GLU A 44 -13.90 -18.22 10.22
C GLU A 44 -13.53 -17.22 11.31
N SER A 45 -12.35 -16.61 11.22
CA SER A 45 -11.91 -15.57 12.14
C SER A 45 -12.87 -14.37 12.17
N TYR A 46 -13.38 -13.97 11.00
CA TYR A 46 -14.34 -12.89 10.89
C TYR A 46 -15.70 -13.27 11.51
N LYS A 47 -16.22 -14.48 11.24
CA LYS A 47 -17.46 -15.00 11.84
C LYS A 47 -17.35 -15.11 13.38
N ALA A 48 -16.17 -15.43 13.88
CA ALA A 48 -15.89 -15.50 15.33
C ALA A 48 -15.70 -14.12 16.01
N GLY A 49 -15.86 -13.01 15.27
CA GLY A 49 -15.68 -11.66 15.83
C GLY A 49 -14.24 -11.31 16.21
N LYS A 50 -13.25 -12.16 15.83
CA LYS A 50 -11.82 -11.90 16.10
C LYS A 50 -11.18 -10.88 15.18
N GLY A 51 -11.99 -10.30 14.29
CA GLY A 51 -11.59 -9.32 13.31
C GLY A 51 -10.77 -9.92 12.15
N SER A 52 -11.11 -9.56 10.93
CA SER A 52 -10.21 -9.73 9.79
C SER A 52 -10.00 -8.37 9.14
N ARG A 53 -8.74 -8.11 8.79
CA ARG A 53 -8.42 -6.86 8.08
C ARG A 53 -9.14 -6.86 6.74
N SER A 54 -9.93 -5.82 6.47
CA SER A 54 -10.60 -5.62 5.17
C SER A 54 -9.61 -5.50 3.99
N THR A 55 -8.32 -5.33 4.28
CA THR A 55 -7.26 -5.20 3.27
C THR A 55 -6.75 -6.53 2.70
N TYR A 56 -7.06 -7.69 3.33
CA TYR A 56 -6.62 -8.97 2.79
C TYR A 56 -7.23 -9.22 1.40
N TYR A 57 -6.39 -9.68 0.47
CA TYR A 57 -6.79 -9.86 -0.93
C TYR A 57 -7.41 -8.60 -1.54
N GLY A 58 -6.90 -7.44 -1.16
CA GLY A 58 -7.43 -6.16 -1.62
C GLY A 58 -6.90 -5.78 -3.00
N ARG A 59 -7.78 -5.20 -3.82
CA ARG A 59 -7.45 -4.54 -5.08
C ARG A 59 -7.47 -3.03 -4.91
N LEU A 60 -6.45 -2.37 -5.41
CA LEU A 60 -6.34 -0.91 -5.38
C LEU A 60 -7.47 -0.25 -6.18
N ARG A 61 -7.66 1.04 -5.94
CA ARG A 61 -8.52 1.95 -6.71
C ARG A 61 -7.66 3.07 -7.29
N PRO A 62 -7.84 3.44 -8.55
CA PRO A 62 -7.03 4.50 -9.17
C PRO A 62 -7.26 5.88 -8.52
N GLU A 63 -8.46 6.12 -8.01
CA GLU A 63 -8.91 7.40 -7.42
C GLU A 63 -8.63 7.54 -5.92
N MET A 64 -8.02 6.52 -5.30
CA MET A 64 -7.80 6.51 -3.85
C MET A 64 -6.32 6.33 -3.52
N PRO A 65 -5.85 6.89 -2.39
CA PRO A 65 -4.52 6.60 -1.88
C PRO A 65 -4.31 5.10 -1.68
N ALA A 66 -3.11 4.62 -1.98
CA ALA A 66 -2.74 3.23 -1.73
C ALA A 66 -2.63 2.96 -0.22
N TYR A 67 -2.88 1.70 0.15
CA TYR A 67 -2.57 1.24 1.50
C TYR A 67 -1.05 1.13 1.69
N THR A 68 -0.64 1.01 2.95
CA THR A 68 0.76 0.80 3.32
C THR A 68 1.38 -0.35 2.52
N ILE A 69 2.46 -0.07 1.80
CA ILE A 69 3.25 -1.07 1.09
C ILE A 69 4.11 -1.81 2.10
N ASN A 70 3.91 -3.11 2.24
CA ASN A 70 4.70 -3.98 3.11
C ASN A 70 5.71 -4.82 2.32
N THR A 71 6.58 -5.55 3.00
CA THR A 71 7.62 -6.38 2.36
C THR A 71 7.09 -7.59 1.56
N TYR A 72 5.79 -7.85 1.62
CA TYR A 72 5.09 -8.94 0.93
C TYR A 72 4.04 -8.45 -0.06
N PHE A 73 4.20 -7.23 -0.58
CA PHE A 73 3.27 -6.64 -1.55
C PHE A 73 3.12 -7.47 -2.85
N ASN A 74 4.04 -8.37 -3.10
CA ASN A 74 4.01 -9.33 -4.21
C ASN A 74 3.08 -10.54 -3.96
N ARG A 75 2.33 -10.57 -2.85
CA ARG A 75 1.40 -11.65 -2.49
C ARG A 75 -0.02 -11.10 -2.35
N PRO A 76 -1.01 -11.63 -3.09
CA PRO A 76 -2.39 -11.11 -3.05
C PRO A 76 -3.00 -11.12 -1.65
N GLY A 77 -2.75 -12.18 -0.87
CA GLY A 77 -3.35 -12.38 0.45
C GLY A 77 -2.79 -11.50 1.58
N ASN A 78 -1.74 -10.72 1.35
CA ASN A 78 -1.03 -10.02 2.43
C ASN A 78 -1.37 -8.53 2.55
N GLY A 79 -2.37 -8.05 1.83
CA GLY A 79 -2.79 -6.65 1.88
C GLY A 79 -3.59 -6.25 0.67
N CYS A 80 -3.73 -4.95 0.46
CA CYS A 80 -4.32 -4.36 -0.73
C CYS A 80 -3.22 -4.14 -1.77
N ASN A 81 -2.81 -5.23 -2.42
CA ASN A 81 -1.62 -5.27 -3.27
C ASN A 81 -1.93 -5.62 -4.74
N MET A 82 -3.20 -5.85 -5.08
CA MET A 82 -3.59 -6.15 -6.47
C MET A 82 -3.65 -4.84 -7.28
N HIS A 83 -3.14 -4.90 -8.50
CA HIS A 83 -3.22 -3.79 -9.44
C HIS A 83 -4.69 -3.47 -9.76
N TYR A 84 -5.04 -2.18 -9.87
CA TYR A 84 -6.42 -1.73 -10.02
C TYR A 84 -7.09 -2.19 -11.34
N GLU A 85 -6.33 -2.35 -12.42
CA GLU A 85 -6.85 -2.82 -13.73
C GLU A 85 -6.42 -4.25 -14.07
N GLN A 86 -5.16 -4.60 -13.78
CA GLN A 86 -4.57 -5.85 -14.24
C GLN A 86 -4.71 -6.96 -13.20
N ASN A 87 -4.93 -8.19 -13.64
CA ASN A 87 -5.07 -9.34 -12.77
C ASN A 87 -3.71 -9.87 -12.30
N ARG A 88 -3.02 -9.06 -11.51
CA ARG A 88 -1.71 -9.34 -10.89
C ARG A 88 -1.53 -8.50 -9.62
N THR A 89 -0.50 -8.80 -8.87
CA THR A 89 -0.02 -7.90 -7.82
C THR A 89 0.78 -6.73 -8.40
N LEU A 90 1.07 -5.75 -7.57
CA LEU A 90 1.97 -4.66 -7.92
C LEU A 90 3.35 -5.19 -8.34
N SER A 91 3.93 -4.58 -9.36
CA SER A 91 5.34 -4.75 -9.67
C SER A 91 6.21 -4.02 -8.62
N GLN A 92 7.51 -4.38 -8.55
CA GLN A 92 8.45 -3.70 -7.69
C GLN A 92 8.52 -2.19 -7.99
N ARG A 93 8.48 -1.81 -9.27
CA ARG A 93 8.51 -0.39 -9.65
C ARG A 93 7.24 0.35 -9.25
N GLU A 94 6.07 -0.25 -9.43
CA GLU A 94 4.79 0.33 -9.01
C GLU A 94 4.75 0.53 -7.48
N ALA A 95 5.17 -0.48 -6.71
CA ALA A 95 5.29 -0.37 -5.27
C ALA A 95 6.30 0.73 -4.84
N ALA A 96 7.43 0.84 -5.54
CA ALA A 96 8.42 1.88 -5.30
C ALA A 96 7.88 3.28 -5.61
N ARG A 97 7.10 3.44 -6.70
CA ARG A 97 6.42 4.71 -7.02
C ARG A 97 5.41 5.12 -5.95
N LEU A 98 4.62 4.15 -5.44
CA LEU A 98 3.70 4.39 -4.32
C LEU A 98 4.44 4.79 -3.04
N GLN A 99 5.67 4.30 -2.86
CA GLN A 99 6.59 4.73 -1.81
C GLN A 99 7.36 6.01 -2.17
N THR A 100 6.99 6.70 -3.25
CA THR A 100 7.59 7.95 -3.73
C THR A 100 9.06 7.89 -4.16
N PHE A 101 9.58 6.71 -4.50
CA PHE A 101 10.89 6.60 -5.12
C PHE A 101 10.86 7.11 -6.57
N PRO A 102 11.86 7.88 -7.01
CA PRO A 102 11.95 8.30 -8.40
C PRO A 102 12.24 7.10 -9.33
N ASP A 103 11.81 7.20 -10.58
CA ASP A 103 12.02 6.13 -11.57
C ASP A 103 13.49 5.85 -11.88
N SER A 104 14.35 6.85 -11.68
CA SER A 104 15.80 6.74 -11.82
C SER A 104 16.46 5.91 -10.70
N PHE A 105 15.78 5.69 -9.57
CA PHE A 105 16.32 4.91 -8.47
C PHE A 105 16.27 3.42 -8.80
N GLU A 106 17.42 2.77 -8.91
CA GLU A 106 17.56 1.35 -9.18
C GLU A 106 17.81 0.55 -7.89
N PHE A 107 16.91 -0.36 -7.55
CA PHE A 107 17.11 -1.30 -6.45
C PHE A 107 18.01 -2.46 -6.91
N LYS A 108 18.94 -2.86 -6.09
CA LYS A 108 19.89 -3.95 -6.37
C LYS A 108 19.64 -5.16 -5.47
N GLY A 109 19.91 -6.34 -6.00
CA GLY A 109 19.82 -7.60 -5.28
C GLY A 109 18.75 -8.54 -5.83
N SER A 110 18.46 -9.61 -5.08
CA SER A 110 17.43 -10.57 -5.43
C SER A 110 16.03 -9.95 -5.36
N ILE A 111 15.04 -10.57 -6.02
CA ILE A 111 13.62 -10.15 -5.97
C ILE A 111 13.16 -9.94 -4.52
N THR A 112 13.47 -10.90 -3.64
CA THR A 112 13.08 -10.83 -2.21
C THR A 112 13.80 -9.67 -1.50
N ALA A 113 15.07 -9.42 -1.80
CA ALA A 113 15.83 -8.32 -1.22
C ALA A 113 15.24 -6.97 -1.65
N VAL A 114 14.92 -6.80 -2.93
CA VAL A 114 14.28 -5.59 -3.46
C VAL A 114 12.91 -5.37 -2.82
N ASN A 115 12.08 -6.41 -2.68
CA ASN A 115 10.78 -6.30 -2.01
C ASN A 115 10.92 -5.82 -0.56
N LYS A 116 11.94 -6.33 0.17
CA LYS A 116 12.22 -5.88 1.54
C LYS A 116 12.71 -4.44 1.58
N GLN A 117 13.57 -4.03 0.65
CA GLN A 117 14.03 -2.64 0.56
C GLN A 117 12.84 -1.69 0.37
N ILE A 118 11.95 -1.98 -0.59
CA ILE A 118 10.78 -1.15 -0.87
C ILE A 118 9.81 -1.13 0.32
N GLY A 119 9.47 -2.31 0.87
CA GLY A 119 8.47 -2.41 1.93
C GLY A 119 8.91 -1.89 3.30
N ASN A 120 10.23 -1.82 3.55
CA ASN A 120 10.80 -1.25 4.79
C ASN A 120 11.17 0.23 4.64
N ALA A 121 11.08 0.78 3.45
CA ALA A 121 11.47 2.16 3.21
C ALA A 121 10.49 3.14 3.89
N VAL A 122 11.05 4.22 4.41
CA VAL A 122 10.27 5.43 4.67
C VAL A 122 10.15 6.19 3.33
N PRO A 123 8.95 6.61 2.91
CA PRO A 123 8.78 7.31 1.64
C PRO A 123 9.67 8.55 1.51
N PRO A 124 10.54 8.66 0.48
CA PRO A 124 11.49 9.76 0.33
C PRO A 124 10.85 11.15 0.38
N GLU A 125 9.70 11.34 -0.26
CA GLU A 125 8.99 12.63 -0.22
C GLU A 125 8.44 12.95 1.19
N GLY A 126 7.98 11.94 1.93
CA GLY A 126 7.57 12.12 3.33
C GLY A 126 8.75 12.60 4.20
N VAL A 127 9.92 11.94 4.06
CA VAL A 127 11.14 12.35 4.78
C VAL A 127 11.56 13.75 4.36
N ARG A 128 11.49 14.09 3.07
CA ARG A 128 11.85 15.42 2.57
C ARG A 128 10.97 16.51 3.20
N LEU A 129 9.67 16.27 3.34
CA LEU A 129 8.75 17.21 4.00
C LEU A 129 9.08 17.39 5.49
N VAL A 130 9.34 16.28 6.19
CA VAL A 130 9.75 16.31 7.60
C VAL A 130 11.09 17.07 7.75
N ALA A 131 12.09 16.76 6.90
CA ALA A 131 13.37 17.43 6.93
C ALA A 131 13.26 18.94 6.69
N LYS A 132 12.41 19.37 5.75
CA LYS A 132 12.13 20.80 5.51
C LYS A 132 11.55 21.49 6.74
N ARG A 133 10.70 20.82 7.51
CA ARG A 133 10.14 21.36 8.75
C ARG A 133 11.14 21.41 9.90
N LEU A 134 12.09 20.47 9.91
CA LEU A 134 13.13 20.44 10.95
C LEU A 134 14.30 21.38 10.66
N LEU A 135 14.57 21.70 9.39
CA LEU A 135 15.71 22.53 8.99
C LEU A 135 15.77 23.87 9.72
N PRO A 136 14.67 24.65 9.90
CA PRO A 136 14.68 25.91 10.63
C PRO A 136 15.15 25.80 12.07
N LEU A 137 14.99 24.64 12.72
CA LEU A 137 15.50 24.38 14.08
C LEU A 137 17.04 24.46 14.14
N PHE A 138 17.71 24.06 13.05
CA PHE A 138 19.17 24.05 12.94
C PHE A 138 19.74 25.35 12.40
N THR A 139 18.94 26.13 11.65
CA THR A 139 19.35 27.42 11.10
C THR A 139 19.02 28.62 12.03
N GLY A 140 18.32 28.36 13.13
CA GLY A 140 17.88 29.41 14.03
C GLY A 140 16.69 30.25 13.53
N GLU A 141 16.05 29.83 12.45
CA GLU A 141 14.89 30.48 11.83
C GLU A 141 13.55 29.91 12.33
N TYR A 142 13.58 29.20 13.45
CA TYR A 142 12.39 28.50 13.97
C TYR A 142 11.45 29.50 14.68
N GLU A 143 10.23 29.57 14.15
CA GLU A 143 9.09 30.15 14.87
C GLU A 143 8.19 28.98 15.36
N PRO A 144 7.87 28.89 16.65
CA PRO A 144 6.97 27.88 17.19
C PRO A 144 5.60 27.99 16.52
N VAL A 145 5.19 26.94 15.80
CA VAL A 145 3.84 26.87 15.23
C VAL A 145 3.03 25.90 16.06
N ASP A 146 1.92 26.36 16.63
CA ASP A 146 0.96 25.47 17.28
C ASP A 146 0.17 24.72 16.21
N LEU A 147 0.54 23.46 15.99
CA LEU A 147 -0.10 22.57 15.01
C LEU A 147 -1.35 21.86 15.56
N ILE A 148 -1.66 22.00 16.86
CA ILE A 148 -2.80 21.30 17.48
C ILE A 148 -4.14 21.72 16.87
N PRO A 149 -4.43 23.02 16.66
CA PRO A 149 -5.68 23.44 16.05
C PRO A 149 -5.83 22.92 14.61
N GLU A 150 -4.75 22.93 13.83
CA GLU A 150 -4.74 22.44 12.45
C GLU A 150 -4.94 20.91 12.39
N TYR A 151 -4.29 20.19 13.28
CA TYR A 151 -4.46 18.74 13.41
C TYR A 151 -5.90 18.35 13.80
N GLU A 152 -6.51 19.06 14.75
CA GLU A 152 -7.90 18.82 15.14
C GLU A 152 -8.88 19.15 14.02
N LYS A 153 -8.58 20.15 13.19
CA LYS A 153 -9.34 20.45 11.97
C LYS A 153 -9.23 19.30 10.96
N MET A 154 -8.00 18.83 10.70
CA MET A 154 -7.76 17.72 9.77
C MET A 154 -8.42 16.42 10.20
N LYS A 155 -8.52 16.14 11.50
CA LYS A 155 -9.22 14.95 12.01
C LYS A 155 -10.68 14.88 11.58
N LYS A 156 -11.33 16.02 11.45
CA LYS A 156 -12.75 16.14 11.10
C LYS A 156 -13.00 16.08 9.59
N MET A 157 -11.95 16.17 8.79
CA MET A 157 -12.02 16.16 7.32
C MET A 157 -12.19 14.75 6.76
N THR A 158 -12.94 14.63 5.68
CA THR A 158 -12.99 13.43 4.84
C THR A 158 -11.64 13.22 4.15
N VAL A 159 -11.42 12.01 3.62
CA VAL A 159 -10.19 11.68 2.86
C VAL A 159 -10.02 12.62 1.66
N LYS A 160 -11.12 12.96 0.97
CA LYS A 160 -11.10 13.86 -0.19
C LYS A 160 -10.65 15.27 0.21
N GLU A 161 -11.24 15.82 1.26
CA GLU A 161 -10.90 17.14 1.79
C GLU A 161 -9.45 17.23 2.26
N ARG A 162 -8.89 16.14 2.86
CA ARG A 162 -7.48 16.10 3.26
C ARG A 162 -6.52 16.14 2.06
N LEU A 163 -6.90 15.53 0.93
CA LEU A 163 -6.11 15.54 -0.30
C LEU A 163 -6.11 16.92 -0.98
N GLU A 164 -7.17 17.70 -0.80
CA GLU A 164 -7.29 19.07 -1.31
C GLU A 164 -6.65 20.12 -0.40
N TYR A 165 -6.34 19.75 0.85
CA TYR A 165 -5.79 20.67 1.89
C TYR A 165 -4.27 20.82 1.84
N GLY A 166 -3.54 19.99 1.12
CA GLY A 166 -2.08 20.00 0.93
C GLY A 166 -1.69 20.50 -0.42
#